data_fe92f4e66f9e0e9a4a9eb8ec73b4312b
#
_entry.id   fe92f4e66f9e0e9a4a9eb8ec73b4312b
#
_cell.length_a   1.000
_cell.length_b   1.000
_cell.length_c   1.000
_cell.angle_alpha   90.00
_cell.angle_beta   90.00
_cell.angle_gamma   90.00
#
_symmetry.space_group_name_H-M   'P 1'
#
loop_
_entity.id
_entity.type
_entity.pdbx_description
1 polymer ?
#
loop_
_entity_poly.entity_id
_entity_poly.type
_entity_poly.pdbx_seq_one_letter_code
_entity_poly.pdbx_strand_id
1 'polypeptide(L)'
;MLELTPNNYRKEVELSREPVLICVHDSESRPTEGLEQLCGSQLKCCGLDARRYEEMAKSLRVQCIPSAILLQDGTIVQRIRGDRSLQDYAKILDRI
;
A
#
# COMPACT_ATOMS: atom_id res chain seq x y z
N MET A 1 -1.45 -4.13 10.41
CA MET A 1 -0.97 -3.22 9.34
C MET A 1 -1.14 -1.78 9.81
N LEU A 2 -0.12 -0.97 9.67
CA LEU A 2 -0.18 0.44 10.07
C LEU A 2 -1.12 1.21 9.15
N GLU A 3 -2.13 1.88 9.71
CA GLU A 3 -3.03 2.71 8.93
C GLU A 3 -2.46 4.11 8.76
N LEU A 4 -2.40 4.56 7.51
CA LEU A 4 -1.88 5.89 7.19
C LEU A 4 -2.92 6.97 7.47
N THR A 5 -2.43 8.10 7.95
CA THR A 5 -3.21 9.31 8.18
C THR A 5 -2.44 10.50 7.63
N PRO A 6 -3.07 11.68 7.49
CA PRO A 6 -2.30 12.89 7.12
C PRO A 6 -1.17 13.21 8.08
N ASN A 7 -1.29 12.77 9.34
CA ASN A 7 -0.28 13.08 10.37
C ASN A 7 0.94 12.17 10.32
N ASN A 8 0.81 10.93 9.81
CA ASN A 8 1.92 9.99 9.82
C ASN A 8 2.49 9.67 8.43
N TYR A 9 1.86 10.14 7.36
CA TYR A 9 2.26 9.79 6.00
C TYR A 9 3.72 10.15 5.70
N ARG A 10 4.12 11.37 6.05
CA ARG A 10 5.50 11.79 5.78
C ARG A 10 6.51 10.89 6.49
N LYS A 11 6.28 10.63 7.76
CA LYS A 11 7.18 9.81 8.58
C LYS A 11 7.23 8.37 8.08
N GLU A 12 6.07 7.79 7.82
CA GLU A 12 5.96 6.37 7.52
C GLU A 12 6.26 6.03 6.06
N VAL A 13 6.02 6.95 5.14
CA VAL A 13 6.16 6.70 3.70
C VAL A 13 7.30 7.49 3.10
N GLU A 14 7.27 8.83 3.19
CA GLU A 14 8.26 9.67 2.53
C GLU A 14 9.65 9.55 3.12
N LEU A 15 9.74 9.41 4.44
CA LEU A 15 11.02 9.30 5.15
C LEU A 15 11.42 7.86 5.42
N SER A 16 10.68 6.90 4.91
CA SER A 16 10.98 5.48 5.13
C SER A 16 12.23 5.08 4.36
N ARG A 17 13.12 4.36 5.02
CA ARG A 17 14.30 3.77 4.39
C ARG A 17 13.99 2.43 3.74
N GLU A 18 12.87 1.83 4.12
CA GLU A 18 12.40 0.59 3.55
C GLU A 18 11.42 0.88 2.42
N PRO A 19 11.32 0.01 1.42
CA PRO A 19 10.20 0.09 0.49
C PRO A 19 8.88 0.01 1.24
N VAL A 20 7.86 0.71 0.76
CA VAL A 20 6.54 0.76 1.39
C VAL A 20 5.49 0.29 0.40
N LEU A 21 4.66 -0.66 0.84
CA LEU A 21 3.49 -1.09 0.09
C LEU A 21 2.27 -0.46 0.76
N ILE A 22 1.59 0.44 0.05
CA ILE A 22 0.36 1.04 0.53
C ILE A 22 -0.81 0.24 -0.01
N CYS A 23 -1.57 -0.40 0.88
CA CYS A 23 -2.75 -1.16 0.52
C CYS A 23 -3.97 -0.26 0.65
N VAL A 24 -4.55 0.13 -0.49
CA VAL A 24 -5.71 1.02 -0.54
C VAL A 24 -6.97 0.21 -0.35
N HIS A 25 -7.76 0.58 0.63
CA HIS A 25 -8.97 -0.15 1.00
C HIS A 25 -10.10 0.81 1.34
N ASP A 26 -11.27 0.25 1.59
CA ASP A 26 -12.41 0.95 2.17
C ASP A 26 -13.22 -0.05 3.01
N SER A 27 -14.42 0.33 3.42
CA SER A 27 -15.26 -0.53 4.27
C SER A 27 -15.72 -1.81 3.57
N GLU A 28 -15.71 -1.83 2.24
CA GLU A 28 -16.19 -2.96 1.44
C GLU A 28 -15.06 -3.79 0.84
N SER A 29 -13.90 -3.19 0.69
CA SER A 29 -12.75 -3.83 0.02
C SER A 29 -11.52 -3.76 0.92
N ARG A 30 -11.11 -4.89 1.45
CA ARG A 30 -9.98 -4.99 2.37
C ARG A 30 -8.75 -5.53 1.65
N PRO A 31 -7.54 -5.27 2.19
CA PRO A 31 -6.33 -5.89 1.66
C PRO A 31 -6.42 -7.41 1.65
N THR A 32 -5.71 -8.03 0.73
CA THR A 32 -5.64 -9.49 0.64
C THR A 32 -5.15 -10.08 1.95
N GLU A 33 -5.88 -11.07 2.46
CA GLU A 33 -5.52 -11.74 3.70
C GLU A 33 -4.15 -12.38 3.58
N GLY A 34 -3.33 -12.20 4.60
CA GLY A 34 -1.97 -12.73 4.62
C GLY A 34 -0.92 -11.84 3.97
N LEU A 35 -1.32 -10.74 3.35
CA LEU A 35 -0.39 -9.83 2.66
C LEU A 35 0.65 -9.24 3.62
N GLU A 36 0.22 -8.88 4.82
CA GLU A 36 1.12 -8.31 5.82
C GLU A 36 2.24 -9.28 6.20
N GLN A 37 1.91 -10.54 6.38
CA GLN A 37 2.92 -11.57 6.68
C GLN A 37 3.84 -11.81 5.49
N LEU A 38 3.30 -11.72 4.28
CA LEU A 38 4.10 -11.89 3.06
C LEU A 38 5.15 -10.80 2.92
N CYS A 39 4.83 -9.57 3.33
CA CYS A 39 5.77 -8.45 3.26
C CYS A 39 7.00 -8.65 4.15
N GLY A 40 6.79 -9.26 5.32
CA GLY A 40 7.88 -9.60 6.22
C GLY A 40 8.64 -8.39 6.74
N SER A 41 9.96 -8.55 6.95
CA SER A 41 10.80 -7.51 7.52
C SER A 41 11.46 -6.60 6.47
N GLN A 42 11.36 -6.94 5.20
CA GLN A 42 12.04 -6.19 4.12
C GLN A 42 11.16 -5.15 3.46
N LEU A 43 9.87 -5.15 3.75
CA LEU A 43 8.88 -4.31 3.11
C LEU A 43 7.87 -3.84 4.15
N LYS A 44 7.74 -2.54 4.29
CA LYS A 44 6.76 -1.97 5.21
C LYS A 44 5.38 -2.01 4.55
N CYS A 45 4.40 -2.55 5.25
CA CYS A 45 3.03 -2.67 4.76
C CYS A 45 2.13 -1.68 5.51
N CYS A 46 1.49 -0.78 4.78
CA CYS A 46 0.60 0.23 5.35
C CYS A 46 -0.76 0.16 4.69
N GLY A 47 -1.80 0.51 5.44
CA GLY A 47 -3.14 0.62 4.90
C GLY A 47 -3.51 2.08 4.65
N LEU A 48 -4.34 2.33 3.64
CA LEU A 48 -4.92 3.65 3.39
C LEU A 48 -6.40 3.49 3.14
N ASP A 49 -7.22 4.09 4.02
CA ASP A 49 -8.66 4.13 3.84
C ASP A 49 -8.99 5.28 2.88
N ALA A 50 -9.30 4.93 1.64
CA ALA A 50 -9.50 5.90 0.57
C ALA A 50 -10.77 6.73 0.75
N ARG A 51 -11.75 6.23 1.49
CA ARG A 51 -12.98 6.98 1.73
C ARG A 51 -12.83 7.95 2.89
N ARG A 52 -12.05 7.56 3.87
CA ARG A 52 -11.78 8.45 5.01
C ARG A 52 -10.81 9.57 4.65
N TYR A 53 -9.81 9.26 3.81
CA TYR A 53 -8.75 10.20 3.43
C TYR A 53 -8.71 10.38 1.92
N GLU A 54 -9.78 10.96 1.37
CA GLU A 54 -9.94 11.11 -0.07
C GLU A 54 -8.83 11.95 -0.72
N GLU A 55 -8.38 13.00 -0.05
CA GLU A 55 -7.32 13.85 -0.60
C GLU A 55 -6.00 13.11 -0.72
N MET A 56 -5.68 12.26 0.26
CA MET A 56 -4.48 11.43 0.18
C MET A 56 -4.58 10.45 -0.98
N ALA A 57 -5.74 9.82 -1.16
CA ALA A 57 -5.97 8.88 -2.26
C ALA A 57 -5.84 9.60 -3.61
N LYS A 58 -6.37 10.80 -3.73
CA LYS A 58 -6.24 11.60 -4.95
C LYS A 58 -4.80 11.98 -5.24
N SER A 59 -4.05 12.37 -4.21
CA SER A 59 -2.65 12.74 -4.38
C SER A 59 -1.80 11.56 -4.86
N LEU A 60 -2.18 10.35 -4.48
CA LEU A 60 -1.52 9.12 -4.94
C LEU A 60 -2.09 8.60 -6.25
N ARG A 61 -3.08 9.30 -6.83
CA ARG A 61 -3.73 8.95 -8.08
C ARG A 61 -4.35 7.55 -8.05
N VAL A 62 -5.01 7.24 -6.95
CA VAL A 62 -5.74 5.99 -6.81
C VAL A 62 -6.94 5.98 -7.76
N GLN A 63 -7.05 4.96 -8.60
CA GLN A 63 -8.12 4.85 -9.59
C GLN A 63 -9.11 3.74 -9.27
N CYS A 64 -8.74 2.79 -8.45
CA CYS A 64 -9.63 1.69 -8.08
C CYS A 64 -9.33 1.21 -6.66
N ILE A 65 -10.33 0.59 -6.06
CA ILE A 65 -10.26 -0.02 -4.73
C ILE A 65 -10.81 -1.45 -4.86
N PRO A 66 -10.06 -2.46 -4.43
CA PRO A 66 -8.76 -2.39 -3.80
C PRO A 66 -7.62 -2.16 -4.81
N SER A 67 -6.53 -1.64 -4.31
CA SER A 67 -5.29 -1.50 -5.08
C SER A 67 -4.12 -1.43 -4.11
N ALA A 68 -2.92 -1.56 -4.64
CA ALA A 68 -1.71 -1.41 -3.83
C ALA A 68 -0.70 -0.57 -4.60
N ILE A 69 0.06 0.22 -3.87
CA ILE A 69 1.06 1.12 -4.44
C ILE A 69 2.38 0.84 -3.74
N LEU A 70 3.39 0.50 -4.53
CA LEU A 70 4.73 0.27 -4.01
C LEU A 70 5.56 1.53 -4.19
N LEU A 71 6.13 2.02 -3.10
CA LEU A 71 7.00 3.18 -3.10
C LEU A 71 8.39 2.80 -2.62
N GLN A 72 9.38 3.46 -3.21
CA GLN A 72 10.77 3.32 -2.81
C GLN A 72 11.38 4.72 -2.75
N ASP A 73 11.93 5.08 -1.60
CA ASP A 73 12.46 6.42 -1.36
C ASP A 73 11.44 7.53 -1.68
N GLY A 74 10.18 7.29 -1.32
CA GLY A 74 9.10 8.24 -1.55
C GLY A 74 8.56 8.29 -2.98
N THR A 75 9.12 7.49 -3.88
CA THR A 75 8.73 7.47 -5.29
C THR A 75 7.92 6.21 -5.61
N ILE A 76 6.82 6.40 -6.32
CA ILE A 76 5.99 5.26 -6.75
C ILE A 76 6.73 4.50 -7.84
N VAL A 77 7.00 3.21 -7.58
CA VAL A 77 7.70 2.34 -8.52
C VAL A 77 6.79 1.31 -9.17
N GLN A 78 5.66 1.01 -8.56
CA GLN A 78 4.70 0.06 -9.14
C GLN A 78 3.30 0.28 -8.59
N ARG A 79 2.30 0.06 -9.44
CA ARG A 79 0.88 0.05 -9.06
C ARG A 79 0.30 -1.31 -9.33
N ILE A 80 -0.44 -1.84 -8.36
CA ILE A 80 -1.11 -3.13 -8.47
C ILE A 80 -2.61 -2.84 -8.33
N ARG A 81 -3.35 -2.96 -9.42
CA ARG A 81 -4.76 -2.61 -9.45
C ARG A 81 -5.64 -3.84 -9.26
N GLY A 82 -6.74 -3.62 -8.54
CA GLY A 82 -7.77 -4.62 -8.35
C GLY A 82 -7.42 -5.64 -7.30
N ASP A 83 -8.33 -6.60 -7.15
CA ASP A 83 -8.19 -7.67 -6.18
C ASP A 83 -7.21 -8.70 -6.70
N ARG A 84 -6.17 -8.96 -5.94
CA ARG A 84 -5.12 -9.91 -6.31
C ARG A 84 -4.98 -10.99 -5.25
N SER A 85 -4.69 -12.20 -5.68
CA SER A 85 -4.42 -13.29 -4.76
C SER A 85 -3.08 -13.09 -4.05
N LEU A 86 -2.91 -13.79 -2.95
CA LEU A 86 -1.62 -13.78 -2.24
C LEU A 86 -0.49 -14.28 -3.11
N GLN A 87 -0.76 -15.26 -3.97
CA GLN A 87 0.23 -15.79 -4.91
C GLN A 87 0.66 -14.74 -5.95
N ASP A 88 -0.29 -13.93 -6.44
CA ASP A 88 0.03 -12.85 -7.35
C ASP A 88 0.94 -11.82 -6.68
N TYR A 89 0.63 -11.45 -5.43
CA TYR A 89 1.48 -10.54 -4.67
C TYR A 89 2.86 -11.11 -4.43
N ALA A 90 2.95 -12.40 -4.13
CA ALA A 90 4.24 -13.06 -3.93
C ALA A 90 5.12 -12.93 -5.16
N LYS A 91 4.55 -13.15 -6.35
CA LYS A 91 5.29 -13.01 -7.61
C LYS A 91 5.75 -11.59 -7.87
N ILE A 92 4.86 -10.61 -7.61
CA ILE A 92 5.16 -9.20 -7.84
C ILE A 92 6.25 -8.72 -6.88
N LEU A 93 6.12 -9.04 -5.59
CA LEU A 93 7.02 -8.58 -4.56
C LEU A 93 8.38 -9.28 -4.60
N ASP A 94 8.43 -10.46 -5.18
CA ASP A 94 9.68 -11.23 -5.32
C ASP A 94 10.70 -10.55 -6.24
N ARG A 95 10.26 -9.55 -7.01
CA ARG A 95 11.12 -8.81 -7.94
C ARG A 95 11.77 -7.56 -7.32
N ILE A 96 11.52 -7.31 -6.07
CA ILE A 96 12.01 -6.11 -5.38
C ILE A 96 13.41 -6.32 -4.83
#